data_e5449d6e9d73d9c4b80c4e619c101abd
#
_entry.id   e5449d6e9d73d9c4b80c4e619c101abd
#
_cell.length_a   1.000
_cell.length_b   1.000
_cell.length_c   1.000
_cell.angle_alpha   90.00
_cell.angle_beta   90.00
_cell.angle_gamma   90.00
#
_symmetry.space_group_name_H-M   'P 1'
#
loop_
_entity.id
_entity.type
_entity.pdbx_description
1 polymer ?
#
loop_
_entity_poly.entity_id
_entity_poly.type
_entity_poly.pdbx_seq_one_letter_code
_entity_poly.pdbx_strand_id
1 'polypeptide(L)'
;LLLAQGKLLNLARIEQSFETTHTTSPAGAPLASIDGCRALLQTRGEALTGDLLKHAVDFKHQVQSHFDQQIFLNADNFAPGRFDPVKIVLRANVLGVSGVDVEKELQKANIRVEMADRDTIVFLATLADDADDFTVLANALVPILKTLQGTPRATQTSLSWSIVPTVAVSMRDAYFADTEYVSADKAIGRVSADLIAPYPPGVAVVAPGEVLTEAIVSGLAATQKAGVRIAYASDSTLATYRVI
;
A
#
# COMPACT_ATOMS: atom_id res chain seq x y z
N LEU A 1 -0.21 17.53 14.14
CA LEU A 1 0.94 18.23 14.74
C LEU A 1 2.03 18.38 13.68
N LEU A 2 2.42 19.63 13.35
CA LEU A 2 3.54 19.94 12.49
C LEU A 2 4.76 20.31 13.34
N LEU A 3 5.84 19.57 13.18
CA LEU A 3 7.13 19.88 13.81
C LEU A 3 8.13 20.24 12.72
N ALA A 4 8.76 21.40 12.83
CA ALA A 4 9.70 21.88 11.84
C ALA A 4 10.94 22.45 12.54
N GLN A 5 12.12 21.91 12.21
CA GLN A 5 13.40 22.36 12.74
C GLN A 5 14.51 22.16 11.69
N GLY A 6 15.40 23.14 11.57
CA GLY A 6 16.59 23.03 10.72
C GLY A 6 16.92 24.30 9.97
N LYS A 7 18.17 24.39 9.50
CA LYS A 7 18.71 25.57 8.81
C LYS A 7 18.16 25.76 7.39
N LEU A 8 17.61 24.71 6.79
CA LEU A 8 17.04 24.74 5.44
C LEU A 8 15.56 25.17 5.43
N LEU A 9 14.96 25.36 6.60
CA LEU A 9 13.55 25.69 6.73
C LEU A 9 13.36 27.21 6.89
N ASN A 10 12.45 27.75 6.08
CA ASN A 10 11.99 29.13 6.25
C ASN A 10 10.69 29.10 7.06
N LEU A 11 10.78 29.41 8.35
CA LEU A 11 9.65 29.35 9.28
C LEU A 11 8.51 30.30 8.87
N ALA A 12 8.84 31.50 8.36
CA ALA A 12 7.82 32.45 7.91
C ALA A 12 7.02 31.92 6.71
N ARG A 13 7.65 31.18 5.78
CA ARG A 13 6.94 30.50 4.68
C ARG A 13 6.08 29.35 5.17
N ILE A 14 6.54 28.60 6.16
CA ILE A 14 5.75 27.52 6.77
C ILE A 14 4.50 28.10 7.42
N GLU A 15 4.65 29.18 8.20
CA GLU A 15 3.54 29.86 8.86
C GLU A 15 2.54 30.42 7.83
N GLN A 16 3.02 31.08 6.79
CA GLN A 16 2.18 31.59 5.69
C GLN A 16 1.43 30.47 4.98
N SER A 17 2.08 29.33 4.72
CA SER A 17 1.44 28.18 4.10
C SER A 17 0.38 27.55 5.03
N PHE A 18 0.68 27.49 6.32
CA PHE A 18 -0.27 27.00 7.32
C PHE A 18 -1.51 27.91 7.34
N GLU A 19 -1.37 29.23 7.45
CA GLU A 19 -2.49 30.19 7.44
C GLU A 19 -3.33 30.09 6.16
N THR A 20 -2.71 29.74 5.03
CA THR A 20 -3.43 29.62 3.75
C THR A 20 -4.21 28.33 3.62
N THR A 21 -3.77 27.25 4.27
CA THR A 21 -4.28 25.88 4.02
C THR A 21 -5.06 25.29 5.18
N HIS A 22 -4.92 25.83 6.41
CA HIS A 22 -5.64 25.29 7.58
C HIS A 22 -7.12 25.64 7.56
N THR A 23 -7.93 24.86 8.29
CA THR A 23 -9.34 25.16 8.50
C THR A 23 -9.52 26.22 9.59
N THR A 24 -10.52 27.09 9.41
CA THR A 24 -10.85 28.15 10.38
C THR A 24 -11.69 27.68 11.55
N SER A 25 -12.32 26.51 11.44
CA SER A 25 -13.23 25.96 12.47
C SER A 25 -12.70 24.60 12.93
N PRO A 26 -11.80 24.56 13.93
CA PRO A 26 -11.30 23.29 14.44
C PRO A 26 -12.42 22.45 15.04
N ALA A 27 -12.52 21.19 14.60
CA ALA A 27 -13.52 20.27 15.15
C ALA A 27 -13.05 19.75 16.52
N GLY A 28 -13.84 19.97 17.57
CA GLY A 28 -13.48 19.60 18.95
C GLY A 28 -13.28 18.11 19.16
N ALA A 29 -14.10 17.26 18.54
CA ALA A 29 -14.00 15.81 18.69
C ALA A 29 -12.67 15.23 18.16
N PRO A 30 -12.20 15.56 16.94
CA PRO A 30 -10.86 15.15 16.50
C PRO A 30 -9.73 15.68 17.40
N LEU A 31 -9.80 16.92 17.87
CA LEU A 31 -8.79 17.48 18.77
C LEU A 31 -8.75 16.75 20.11
N ALA A 32 -9.91 16.46 20.70
CA ALA A 32 -10.01 15.69 21.94
C ALA A 32 -9.47 14.25 21.76
N SER A 33 -9.75 13.61 20.61
CA SER A 33 -9.20 12.29 20.27
C SER A 33 -7.67 12.31 20.16
N ILE A 34 -7.10 13.33 19.50
CA ILE A 34 -5.64 13.50 19.40
C ILE A 34 -5.02 13.68 20.78
N ASP A 35 -5.61 14.53 21.65
CA ASP A 35 -5.08 14.74 23.00
C ASP A 35 -5.23 13.49 23.88
N GLY A 36 -6.35 12.78 23.77
CA GLY A 36 -6.55 11.49 24.44
C GLY A 36 -5.51 10.45 24.02
N CYS A 37 -5.23 10.34 22.73
CA CYS A 37 -4.17 9.46 22.22
C CYS A 37 -2.80 9.87 22.73
N ARG A 38 -2.47 11.16 22.73
CA ARG A 38 -1.22 11.68 23.31
C ARG A 38 -1.08 11.32 24.79
N ALA A 39 -2.14 11.52 25.59
CA ALA A 39 -2.13 11.21 27.01
C ALA A 39 -1.96 9.70 27.26
N LEU A 40 -2.63 8.85 26.47
CA LEU A 40 -2.49 7.39 26.53
C LEU A 40 -1.05 6.97 26.24
N LEU A 41 -0.47 7.46 25.16
CA LEU A 41 0.91 7.14 24.78
C LEU A 41 1.93 7.66 25.80
N GLN A 42 1.69 8.81 26.41
CA GLN A 42 2.56 9.36 27.45
C GLN A 42 2.57 8.49 28.73
N THR A 43 1.43 7.90 29.07
CA THR A 43 1.26 7.16 30.34
C THR A 43 1.45 5.66 30.19
N ARG A 44 1.12 5.08 29.03
CA ARG A 44 1.11 3.63 28.79
C ARG A 44 1.81 3.21 27.50
N GLY A 45 2.39 4.15 26.73
CA GLY A 45 2.90 3.87 25.38
C GLY A 45 3.96 2.76 25.35
N GLU A 46 4.86 2.72 26.30
CA GLU A 46 5.90 1.68 26.38
C GLU A 46 5.28 0.28 26.57
N ALA A 47 4.34 0.13 27.51
CA ALA A 47 3.66 -1.13 27.76
C ALA A 47 2.83 -1.56 26.55
N LEU A 48 2.00 -0.66 25.99
CA LEU A 48 1.16 -0.96 24.83
C LEU A 48 1.99 -1.36 23.60
N THR A 49 3.10 -0.67 23.35
CA THR A 49 3.99 -1.01 22.24
C THR A 49 4.70 -2.34 22.47
N GLY A 50 5.13 -2.60 23.72
CA GLY A 50 5.75 -3.87 24.09
C GLY A 50 4.82 -5.06 23.90
N ASP A 51 3.58 -4.94 24.38
CA ASP A 51 2.56 -5.97 24.23
C ASP A 51 2.24 -6.23 22.75
N LEU A 52 2.02 -5.17 21.96
CA LEU A 52 1.77 -5.28 20.54
C LEU A 52 2.89 -6.00 19.79
N LEU A 53 4.14 -5.62 20.05
CA LEU A 53 5.31 -6.27 19.43
C LEU A 53 5.40 -7.75 19.82
N LYS A 54 5.13 -8.06 21.08
CA LYS A 54 5.08 -9.45 21.54
C LYS A 54 4.00 -10.24 20.82
N HIS A 55 2.78 -9.72 20.75
CA HIS A 55 1.67 -10.40 20.06
C HIS A 55 1.96 -10.62 18.56
N ALA A 56 2.55 -9.62 17.89
CA ALA A 56 2.94 -9.76 16.49
C ALA A 56 4.03 -10.83 16.27
N VAL A 57 4.98 -10.96 17.19
CA VAL A 57 6.01 -12.00 17.14
C VAL A 57 5.41 -13.38 17.42
N ASP A 58 4.61 -13.51 18.47
CA ASP A 58 3.96 -14.76 18.85
C ASP A 58 3.05 -15.28 17.72
N PHE A 59 2.26 -14.39 17.12
CA PHE A 59 1.44 -14.70 15.94
C PHE A 59 2.27 -15.24 14.78
N LYS A 60 3.36 -14.56 14.42
CA LYS A 60 4.24 -15.03 13.34
C LYS A 60 4.81 -16.40 13.65
N HIS A 61 5.25 -16.66 14.87
CA HIS A 61 5.76 -17.96 15.29
C HIS A 61 4.68 -19.03 15.22
N GLN A 62 3.48 -18.75 15.74
CA GLN A 62 2.35 -19.66 15.70
C GLN A 62 2.00 -20.07 14.27
N VAL A 63 1.81 -19.12 13.38
CA VAL A 63 1.45 -19.40 11.98
C VAL A 63 2.61 -20.10 11.25
N GLN A 64 3.86 -19.62 11.45
CA GLN A 64 5.06 -20.18 10.82
C GLN A 64 5.26 -21.66 11.18
N SER A 65 4.92 -22.08 12.39
CA SER A 65 5.09 -23.48 12.86
C SER A 65 4.30 -24.52 12.04
N HIS A 66 3.37 -24.08 11.23
CA HIS A 66 2.56 -24.93 10.35
C HIS A 66 3.14 -25.13 8.94
N PHE A 67 4.26 -24.46 8.62
CA PHE A 67 4.85 -24.44 7.28
C PHE A 67 6.37 -24.55 7.35
N ASP A 68 6.97 -25.36 6.47
CA ASP A 68 8.42 -25.52 6.38
C ASP A 68 9.10 -24.31 5.70
N GLN A 69 8.38 -23.65 4.78
CA GLN A 69 8.87 -22.47 4.09
C GLN A 69 8.82 -21.24 5.01
N GLN A 70 9.84 -20.37 4.94
CA GLN A 70 9.81 -19.08 5.63
C GLN A 70 8.79 -18.15 4.96
N ILE A 71 7.60 -18.05 5.56
CA ILE A 71 6.47 -17.32 4.98
C ILE A 71 6.39 -15.84 5.38
N PHE A 72 7.04 -15.43 6.46
CA PHE A 72 7.03 -14.03 6.88
C PHE A 72 8.32 -13.31 6.53
N LEU A 73 8.22 -12.02 6.17
CA LEU A 73 9.36 -11.13 6.17
C LEU A 73 9.71 -10.71 7.61
N ASN A 74 11.02 -10.64 7.88
CA ASN A 74 11.57 -10.27 9.17
C ASN A 74 12.62 -9.16 9.01
N ALA A 75 13.12 -8.63 10.12
CA ALA A 75 14.12 -7.56 10.13
C ALA A 75 15.38 -7.91 9.30
N ASP A 76 15.81 -9.18 9.32
CA ASP A 76 16.99 -9.66 8.57
C ASP A 76 16.85 -9.56 7.05
N ASN A 77 15.63 -9.37 6.54
CA ASN A 77 15.37 -9.15 5.11
C ASN A 77 15.62 -7.70 4.67
N PHE A 78 15.92 -6.80 5.59
CA PHE A 78 16.00 -5.35 5.34
C PHE A 78 17.26 -4.74 5.94
N ALA A 79 17.68 -3.60 5.41
CA ALA A 79 18.71 -2.78 6.05
C ALA A 79 18.23 -2.26 7.43
N PRO A 80 19.15 -2.03 8.38
CA PRO A 80 18.80 -1.53 9.71
C PRO A 80 17.89 -0.29 9.65
N GLY A 81 16.84 -0.27 10.47
CA GLY A 81 15.87 0.83 10.53
C GLY A 81 14.88 0.91 9.35
N ARG A 82 14.83 -0.13 8.49
CA ARG A 82 13.91 -0.20 7.35
C ARG A 82 12.77 -1.20 7.53
N PHE A 83 12.66 -1.81 8.69
CA PHE A 83 11.62 -2.78 9.00
C PHE A 83 10.70 -2.25 10.09
N ASP A 84 9.39 -2.29 9.80
CA ASP A 84 8.34 -1.97 10.76
C ASP A 84 7.69 -3.30 11.23
N PRO A 85 7.92 -3.72 12.49
CA PRO A 85 7.48 -5.02 12.99
C PRO A 85 5.97 -5.17 13.11
N VAL A 86 5.21 -4.07 13.15
CA VAL A 86 3.74 -4.10 13.22
C VAL A 86 3.08 -4.22 11.84
N LYS A 87 3.84 -4.03 10.76
CA LYS A 87 3.43 -4.38 9.40
C LYS A 87 3.85 -5.80 9.10
N ILE A 88 2.97 -6.73 9.37
CA ILE A 88 3.23 -8.16 9.21
C ILE A 88 3.05 -8.54 7.75
N VAL A 89 4.15 -8.83 7.06
CA VAL A 89 4.13 -9.20 5.64
C VAL A 89 4.30 -10.69 5.46
N LEU A 90 3.27 -11.35 4.93
CA LEU A 90 3.27 -12.74 4.56
C LEU A 90 3.56 -12.90 3.07
N ARG A 91 4.51 -13.76 2.72
CA ARG A 91 4.87 -14.12 1.34
C ARG A 91 4.03 -15.29 0.85
N ALA A 92 2.89 -14.99 0.24
CA ALA A 92 1.96 -15.99 -0.26
C ALA A 92 2.57 -16.86 -1.38
N ASN A 93 3.46 -16.27 -2.19
CA ASN A 93 4.12 -16.93 -3.31
C ASN A 93 4.97 -18.14 -2.92
N VAL A 94 5.58 -18.14 -1.72
CA VAL A 94 6.40 -19.27 -1.25
C VAL A 94 5.57 -20.51 -0.90
N LEU A 95 4.27 -20.33 -0.70
CA LEU A 95 3.30 -21.42 -0.55
C LEU A 95 2.56 -21.71 -1.86
N GLY A 96 2.87 -21.02 -2.95
CA GLY A 96 2.13 -21.14 -4.21
C GLY A 96 0.71 -20.55 -4.18
N VAL A 97 0.39 -19.77 -3.15
CA VAL A 97 -0.94 -19.19 -2.90
C VAL A 97 -1.02 -17.79 -3.47
N SER A 98 -2.19 -17.37 -3.97
CA SER A 98 -2.48 -15.97 -4.29
C SER A 98 -2.93 -15.24 -3.03
N GLY A 99 -2.25 -14.14 -2.68
CA GLY A 99 -2.67 -13.31 -1.55
C GLY A 99 -4.07 -12.74 -1.73
N VAL A 100 -4.48 -12.43 -2.96
CA VAL A 100 -5.85 -11.97 -3.28
C VAL A 100 -6.89 -13.04 -2.97
N ASP A 101 -6.59 -14.33 -3.20
CA ASP A 101 -7.52 -15.40 -2.90
C ASP A 101 -7.60 -15.67 -1.39
N VAL A 102 -6.48 -15.55 -0.67
CA VAL A 102 -6.48 -15.60 0.80
C VAL A 102 -7.29 -14.44 1.39
N GLU A 103 -7.12 -13.22 0.86
CA GLU A 103 -7.92 -12.06 1.29
C GLU A 103 -9.42 -12.33 1.15
N LYS A 104 -9.87 -12.88 0.00
CA LYS A 104 -11.29 -13.23 -0.21
C LYS A 104 -11.81 -14.21 0.85
N GLU A 105 -11.02 -15.22 1.20
CA GLU A 105 -11.41 -16.21 2.22
C GLU A 105 -11.42 -15.58 3.63
N LEU A 106 -10.45 -14.72 3.96
CA LEU A 106 -10.44 -13.99 5.23
C LEU A 106 -11.63 -13.02 5.34
N GLN A 107 -12.03 -12.37 4.24
CA GLN A 107 -13.22 -11.52 4.21
C GLN A 107 -14.51 -12.28 4.54
N LYS A 108 -14.64 -13.56 4.13
CA LYS A 108 -15.78 -14.42 4.51
C LYS A 108 -15.80 -14.68 6.02
N ALA A 109 -14.64 -14.72 6.66
CA ALA A 109 -14.48 -14.80 8.11
C ALA A 109 -14.58 -13.43 8.82
N ASN A 110 -14.98 -12.37 8.10
CA ASN A 110 -15.05 -10.98 8.59
C ASN A 110 -13.69 -10.42 9.04
N ILE A 111 -12.59 -10.91 8.49
CA ILE A 111 -11.23 -10.43 8.73
C ILE A 111 -10.78 -9.61 7.51
N ARG A 112 -10.32 -8.39 7.74
CA ARG A 112 -9.80 -7.49 6.72
C ARG A 112 -8.28 -7.39 6.83
N VAL A 113 -7.62 -7.41 5.69
CA VAL A 113 -6.18 -7.16 5.58
C VAL A 113 -5.92 -5.73 5.15
N GLU A 114 -4.73 -5.22 5.42
CA GLU A 114 -4.32 -3.89 4.94
C GLU A 114 -4.14 -3.90 3.43
N MET A 115 -3.50 -4.93 2.90
CA MET A 115 -3.21 -5.06 1.48
C MET A 115 -2.99 -6.52 1.11
N ALA A 116 -3.45 -6.91 -0.07
CA ALA A 116 -3.09 -8.18 -0.68
C ALA A 116 -2.81 -8.00 -2.18
N ASP A 117 -1.76 -8.65 -2.64
CA ASP A 117 -1.49 -8.84 -4.06
C ASP A 117 -1.30 -10.33 -4.37
N ARG A 118 -0.86 -10.66 -5.59
CA ARG A 118 -0.63 -12.05 -5.97
C ARG A 118 0.37 -12.78 -5.07
N ASP A 119 1.40 -12.08 -4.61
CA ASP A 119 2.57 -12.69 -3.98
C ASP A 119 2.65 -12.40 -2.47
N THR A 120 1.93 -11.38 -1.98
CA THR A 120 2.03 -10.93 -0.59
C THR A 120 0.67 -10.60 0.03
N ILE A 121 0.64 -10.66 1.37
CA ILE A 121 -0.45 -10.13 2.19
C ILE A 121 0.19 -9.30 3.29
N VAL A 122 -0.35 -8.13 3.55
CA VAL A 122 0.07 -7.24 4.64
C VAL A 122 -1.04 -7.14 5.65
N PHE A 123 -0.72 -7.45 6.90
CA PHE A 123 -1.55 -7.17 8.06
C PHE A 123 -0.95 -5.98 8.81
N LEU A 124 -1.79 -5.06 9.24
CA LEU A 124 -1.39 -3.95 10.08
C LEU A 124 -1.90 -4.17 11.49
N ALA A 125 -0.98 -4.44 12.41
CA ALA A 125 -1.28 -4.56 13.82
C ALA A 125 -1.29 -3.18 14.49
N THR A 126 -2.23 -2.94 15.39
CA THR A 126 -2.44 -1.65 16.05
C THR A 126 -2.38 -1.78 17.58
N LEU A 127 -2.29 -0.65 18.28
CA LEU A 127 -2.31 -0.62 19.74
C LEU A 127 -3.67 -1.04 20.35
N ALA A 128 -4.70 -1.21 19.51
CA ALA A 128 -6.01 -1.66 19.94
C ALA A 128 -6.17 -3.20 19.84
N ASP A 129 -5.28 -3.87 19.12
CA ASP A 129 -5.34 -5.32 18.94
C ASP A 129 -4.73 -6.03 20.14
N ASP A 130 -5.40 -7.04 20.65
CA ASP A 130 -4.96 -7.87 21.77
C ASP A 130 -4.59 -9.30 21.35
N ALA A 131 -4.25 -10.16 22.31
CA ALA A 131 -3.85 -11.54 22.06
C ALA A 131 -4.98 -12.38 21.41
N ASP A 132 -6.23 -12.06 21.72
CA ASP A 132 -7.38 -12.78 21.19
C ASP A 132 -7.60 -12.46 19.71
N ASP A 133 -7.39 -11.20 19.29
CA ASP A 133 -7.46 -10.79 17.89
C ASP A 133 -6.43 -11.54 17.04
N PHE A 134 -5.18 -11.64 17.51
CA PHE A 134 -4.13 -12.42 16.83
C PHE A 134 -4.45 -13.91 16.80
N THR A 135 -5.07 -14.45 17.83
CA THR A 135 -5.51 -15.85 17.89
C THR A 135 -6.63 -16.12 16.86
N VAL A 136 -7.60 -15.23 16.78
CA VAL A 136 -8.67 -15.29 15.75
C VAL A 136 -8.09 -15.26 14.35
N LEU A 137 -7.16 -14.34 14.10
CA LEU A 137 -6.49 -14.25 12.80
C LEU A 137 -5.70 -15.52 12.47
N ALA A 138 -4.91 -16.06 13.41
CA ALA A 138 -4.12 -17.28 13.19
C ALA A 138 -5.02 -18.50 12.89
N ASN A 139 -6.11 -18.66 13.66
CA ASN A 139 -7.05 -19.75 13.50
C ASN A 139 -7.80 -19.72 12.15
N ALA A 140 -8.05 -18.54 11.61
CA ALA A 140 -8.63 -18.38 10.28
C ALA A 140 -7.58 -18.58 9.18
N LEU A 141 -6.39 -17.97 9.32
CA LEU A 141 -5.38 -17.90 8.29
C LEU A 141 -4.74 -19.27 7.99
N VAL A 142 -4.39 -20.05 9.01
CA VAL A 142 -3.69 -21.33 8.83
C VAL A 142 -4.49 -22.33 7.97
N PRO A 143 -5.78 -22.61 8.24
CA PRO A 143 -6.57 -23.50 7.39
C PRO A 143 -6.71 -22.98 5.95
N ILE A 144 -6.90 -21.67 5.77
CA ILE A 144 -7.01 -21.04 4.45
C ILE A 144 -5.72 -21.27 3.65
N LEU A 145 -4.56 -20.97 4.24
CA LEU A 145 -3.27 -21.18 3.58
C LEU A 145 -3.04 -22.64 3.21
N LYS A 146 -3.37 -23.59 4.10
CA LYS A 146 -3.25 -25.03 3.83
C LYS A 146 -4.17 -25.49 2.71
N THR A 147 -5.40 -24.97 2.67
CA THR A 147 -6.39 -25.35 1.64
C THR A 147 -6.00 -24.82 0.25
N LEU A 148 -5.44 -23.60 0.20
CA LEU A 148 -5.06 -22.93 -1.04
C LEU A 148 -3.62 -23.25 -1.48
N GLN A 149 -2.83 -23.95 -0.67
CA GLN A 149 -1.43 -24.25 -0.92
C GLN A 149 -1.24 -24.95 -2.28
N GLY A 150 -0.27 -24.44 -3.06
CA GLY A 150 0.05 -24.92 -4.39
C GLY A 150 1.56 -25.01 -4.61
N THR A 151 1.97 -24.94 -5.88
CA THR A 151 3.38 -24.97 -6.24
C THR A 151 4.03 -23.59 -5.94
N PRO A 152 5.08 -23.55 -5.11
CA PRO A 152 5.84 -22.34 -4.85
C PRO A 152 6.30 -21.66 -6.15
N ARG A 153 6.27 -20.33 -6.17
CA ARG A 153 6.68 -19.55 -7.34
C ARG A 153 7.57 -18.38 -6.96
N ALA A 154 8.38 -17.95 -7.91
CA ALA A 154 9.20 -16.74 -7.75
C ALA A 154 8.30 -15.49 -7.59
N THR A 155 8.77 -14.53 -6.81
CA THR A 155 8.14 -13.22 -6.73
C THR A 155 8.17 -12.57 -8.12
N GLN A 156 7.05 -12.06 -8.57
CA GLN A 156 6.98 -11.29 -9.79
C GLN A 156 7.08 -9.81 -9.44
N THR A 157 8.21 -9.21 -9.76
CA THR A 157 8.34 -7.76 -9.68
C THR A 157 7.48 -7.14 -10.77
N SER A 158 6.55 -6.26 -10.41
CA SER A 158 5.85 -5.47 -11.41
C SER A 158 6.85 -4.52 -12.05
N LEU A 159 7.13 -4.73 -13.34
CA LEU A 159 8.03 -3.87 -14.10
C LEU A 159 7.54 -2.42 -14.18
N SER A 160 6.23 -2.21 -14.06
CA SER A 160 5.63 -0.89 -14.20
C SER A 160 6.13 0.14 -13.17
N TRP A 161 6.40 -0.25 -11.93
CA TRP A 161 6.93 0.68 -10.91
C TRP A 161 8.44 0.92 -10.97
N SER A 162 9.18 0.13 -11.74
CA SER A 162 10.62 0.35 -11.95
C SER A 162 10.92 1.34 -13.08
N ILE A 163 9.90 1.73 -13.86
CA ILE A 163 10.03 2.67 -14.96
C ILE A 163 9.79 4.08 -14.42
N VAL A 164 10.75 4.98 -14.64
CA VAL A 164 10.59 6.39 -14.31
C VAL A 164 10.04 7.10 -15.56
N PRO A 165 8.79 7.62 -15.51
CA PRO A 165 8.21 8.30 -16.66
C PRO A 165 8.94 9.61 -16.97
N THR A 166 8.90 10.02 -18.23
CA THR A 166 9.37 11.35 -18.64
C THR A 166 8.24 12.35 -18.53
N VAL A 167 8.44 13.44 -17.80
CA VAL A 167 7.51 14.57 -17.71
C VAL A 167 7.65 15.42 -18.98
N ALA A 168 6.60 15.53 -19.77
CA ALA A 168 6.53 16.35 -20.99
C ALA A 168 5.94 17.73 -20.72
N VAL A 169 4.90 17.79 -19.88
CA VAL A 169 4.24 19.03 -19.47
C VAL A 169 3.95 18.97 -17.97
N SER A 170 3.65 20.13 -17.36
CA SER A 170 3.28 20.14 -15.94
C SER A 170 1.97 19.37 -15.71
N MET A 171 1.81 18.75 -14.55
CA MET A 171 0.57 18.08 -14.17
C MET A 171 -0.64 19.01 -14.26
N ARG A 172 -0.46 20.31 -13.92
CA ARG A 172 -1.50 21.33 -14.03
C ARG A 172 -1.91 21.54 -15.48
N ASP A 173 -0.94 21.70 -16.38
CA ASP A 173 -1.22 21.95 -17.78
C ASP A 173 -1.90 20.74 -18.43
N ALA A 174 -1.46 19.53 -18.10
CA ALA A 174 -2.11 18.30 -18.54
C ALA A 174 -3.55 18.15 -18.03
N TYR A 175 -3.81 18.58 -16.79
CA TYR A 175 -5.15 18.53 -16.20
C TYR A 175 -6.16 19.45 -16.91
N PHE A 176 -5.73 20.61 -17.36
CA PHE A 176 -6.57 21.62 -18.00
C PHE A 176 -6.53 21.57 -19.54
N ALA A 177 -5.73 20.69 -20.13
CA ALA A 177 -5.66 20.50 -21.56
C ALA A 177 -6.93 19.83 -22.14
N ASP A 178 -7.19 20.06 -23.40
CA ASP A 178 -8.15 19.26 -24.16
C ASP A 178 -7.62 17.83 -24.27
N THR A 179 -8.51 16.85 -24.12
CA THR A 179 -8.14 15.43 -24.06
C THR A 179 -8.94 14.59 -25.02
N GLU A 180 -8.35 13.47 -25.47
CA GLU A 180 -9.03 12.45 -26.25
C GLU A 180 -8.76 11.04 -25.68
N TYR A 181 -9.63 10.10 -26.03
CA TYR A 181 -9.45 8.70 -25.69
C TYR A 181 -8.91 7.95 -26.91
N VAL A 182 -7.80 7.24 -26.70
CA VAL A 182 -7.15 6.46 -27.75
C VAL A 182 -6.91 5.02 -27.29
N SER A 183 -6.80 4.09 -28.23
CA SER A 183 -6.40 2.71 -27.94
C SER A 183 -4.97 2.63 -27.42
N ALA A 184 -4.62 1.54 -26.74
CA ALA A 184 -3.32 1.35 -26.11
C ALA A 184 -2.13 1.54 -27.08
N ASP A 185 -2.26 1.04 -28.31
CA ASP A 185 -1.25 1.20 -29.38
C ASP A 185 -1.05 2.65 -29.81
N LYS A 186 -2.12 3.46 -29.83
CA LYS A 186 -2.07 4.89 -30.18
C LYS A 186 -1.70 5.77 -28.99
N ALA A 187 -1.77 5.25 -27.78
CA ALA A 187 -1.35 5.96 -26.56
C ALA A 187 0.18 6.03 -26.43
N ILE A 188 0.90 5.09 -27.03
CA ILE A 188 2.36 5.04 -26.96
C ILE A 188 2.96 6.30 -27.59
N GLY A 189 3.80 6.99 -26.80
CA GLY A 189 4.43 8.26 -27.16
C GLY A 189 3.58 9.50 -26.88
N ARG A 190 2.30 9.34 -26.50
CA ARG A 190 1.42 10.44 -26.10
C ARG A 190 1.60 10.78 -24.62
N VAL A 191 1.12 11.93 -24.22
CA VAL A 191 1.18 12.43 -22.85
C VAL A 191 -0.11 12.03 -22.13
N SER A 192 0.02 11.40 -20.96
CA SER A 192 -1.12 11.01 -20.16
C SER A 192 -1.87 12.21 -19.58
N ALA A 193 -3.19 12.17 -19.68
CA ALA A 193 -4.07 13.07 -18.94
C ALA A 193 -4.65 12.42 -17.68
N ASP A 194 -4.39 11.13 -17.47
CA ASP A 194 -4.82 10.37 -16.29
C ASP A 194 -3.65 10.08 -15.34
N LEU A 195 -4.00 9.96 -14.05
CA LEU A 195 -3.20 9.25 -13.08
C LEU A 195 -3.58 7.78 -13.18
N ILE A 196 -2.61 6.89 -13.42
CA ILE A 196 -2.85 5.44 -13.52
C ILE A 196 -2.03 4.73 -12.46
N ALA A 197 -2.71 4.08 -11.53
CA ALA A 197 -2.08 3.39 -10.41
C ALA A 197 -2.63 1.97 -10.25
N PRO A 198 -1.80 0.93 -10.32
CA PRO A 198 -2.20 -0.38 -9.83
C PRO A 198 -2.48 -0.34 -8.31
N TYR A 199 -3.54 -0.98 -7.89
CA TYR A 199 -3.95 -0.98 -6.49
C TYR A 199 -4.20 -2.40 -5.99
N PRO A 200 -3.60 -2.83 -4.89
CA PRO A 200 -2.66 -2.11 -4.01
C PRO A 200 -1.27 -1.91 -4.65
N PRO A 201 -0.43 -0.99 -4.14
CA PRO A 201 -0.65 -0.02 -3.05
C PRO A 201 -1.23 1.32 -3.51
N GLY A 202 -1.48 1.51 -4.83
CA GLY A 202 -1.99 2.77 -5.35
C GLY A 202 -0.90 3.81 -5.67
N VAL A 203 0.35 3.37 -5.80
CA VAL A 203 1.44 4.22 -6.29
C VAL A 203 1.28 4.41 -7.79
N ALA A 204 1.30 5.66 -8.24
CA ALA A 204 1.17 5.97 -9.65
C ALA A 204 2.33 5.37 -10.46
N VAL A 205 1.98 4.71 -11.57
CA VAL A 205 2.92 4.28 -12.60
C VAL A 205 3.11 5.40 -13.62
N VAL A 206 2.05 6.15 -13.89
CA VAL A 206 2.07 7.35 -14.71
C VAL A 206 1.10 8.37 -14.14
N ALA A 207 1.50 9.64 -14.16
CA ALA A 207 0.71 10.78 -13.73
C ALA A 207 0.37 11.69 -14.93
N PRO A 208 -0.63 12.58 -14.80
CA PRO A 208 -0.92 13.57 -15.84
C PRO A 208 0.33 14.39 -16.19
N GLY A 209 0.61 14.54 -17.47
CA GLY A 209 1.77 15.26 -17.99
C GLY A 209 2.98 14.38 -18.30
N GLU A 210 2.93 13.10 -17.99
CA GLU A 210 3.99 12.14 -18.26
C GLU A 210 3.74 11.36 -19.55
N VAL A 211 4.82 10.94 -20.24
CA VAL A 211 4.76 10.22 -21.50
C VAL A 211 4.44 8.76 -21.29
N LEU A 212 3.43 8.26 -21.97
CA LEU A 212 3.08 6.84 -22.06
C LEU A 212 4.06 6.12 -22.98
N THR A 213 5.10 5.50 -22.42
CA THR A 213 6.04 4.68 -23.20
C THR A 213 5.45 3.29 -23.46
N GLU A 214 5.98 2.58 -24.45
CA GLU A 214 5.63 1.17 -24.71
C GLU A 214 5.83 0.30 -23.47
N ALA A 215 6.92 0.54 -22.71
CA ALA A 215 7.21 -0.18 -21.48
C ALA A 215 6.15 0.08 -20.38
N ILE A 216 5.65 1.31 -20.25
CA ILE A 216 4.57 1.67 -19.31
C ILE A 216 3.28 0.97 -19.73
N VAL A 217 2.86 1.11 -20.99
CA VAL A 217 1.60 0.54 -21.48
C VAL A 217 1.60 -0.98 -21.37
N SER A 218 2.68 -1.65 -21.79
CA SER A 218 2.81 -3.10 -21.70
C SER A 218 2.92 -3.58 -20.24
N GLY A 219 3.64 -2.83 -19.38
CA GLY A 219 3.76 -3.13 -17.95
C GLY A 219 2.41 -3.03 -17.21
N LEU A 220 1.63 -2.00 -17.50
CA LEU A 220 0.27 -1.84 -16.96
C LEU A 220 -0.66 -2.97 -17.41
N ALA A 221 -0.64 -3.33 -18.70
CA ALA A 221 -1.43 -4.43 -19.23
C ALA A 221 -1.05 -5.78 -18.58
N ALA A 222 0.25 -6.04 -18.39
CA ALA A 222 0.73 -7.25 -17.71
C ALA A 222 0.30 -7.29 -16.24
N THR A 223 0.35 -6.14 -15.55
CA THR A 223 -0.08 -6.00 -14.15
C THR A 223 -1.57 -6.27 -14.00
N GLN A 224 -2.40 -5.71 -14.88
CA GLN A 224 -3.84 -5.96 -14.92
C GLN A 224 -4.15 -7.43 -15.21
N LYS A 225 -3.47 -8.03 -16.18
CA LYS A 225 -3.62 -9.46 -16.51
C LYS A 225 -3.25 -10.38 -15.35
N ALA A 226 -2.34 -9.94 -14.48
CA ALA A 226 -1.99 -10.64 -13.24
C ALA A 226 -3.08 -10.51 -12.14
N GLY A 227 -4.20 -9.83 -12.41
CA GLY A 227 -5.33 -9.68 -11.50
C GLY A 227 -5.26 -8.44 -10.58
N VAL A 228 -4.26 -7.56 -10.78
CA VAL A 228 -4.16 -6.32 -10.01
C VAL A 228 -5.14 -5.30 -10.56
N ARG A 229 -5.94 -4.70 -9.67
CA ARG A 229 -6.89 -3.65 -10.05
C ARG A 229 -6.15 -2.38 -10.48
N ILE A 230 -6.63 -1.73 -11.53
CA ILE A 230 -6.16 -0.41 -11.95
C ILE A 230 -7.08 0.66 -11.34
N ALA A 231 -6.49 1.61 -10.64
CA ALA A 231 -7.18 2.74 -10.03
C ALA A 231 -6.83 4.06 -10.74
N TYR A 232 -7.75 5.01 -10.65
CA TYR A 232 -7.65 6.38 -11.14
C TYR A 232 -7.57 6.56 -12.66
N ALA A 233 -7.39 5.51 -13.44
CA ALA A 233 -7.55 5.59 -14.88
C ALA A 233 -9.03 5.82 -15.24
N SER A 234 -9.28 6.66 -16.23
CA SER A 234 -10.64 6.89 -16.76
C SER A 234 -11.26 5.61 -17.32
N ASP A 235 -10.44 4.72 -17.87
CA ASP A 235 -10.80 3.35 -18.24
C ASP A 235 -9.95 2.36 -17.46
N SER A 236 -10.52 1.78 -16.41
CA SER A 236 -9.83 0.78 -15.56
C SER A 236 -9.54 -0.54 -16.27
N THR A 237 -10.12 -0.77 -17.46
CA THR A 237 -9.82 -1.93 -18.29
C THR A 237 -8.57 -1.73 -19.15
N LEU A 238 -8.04 -0.51 -19.23
CA LEU A 238 -6.90 -0.11 -20.07
C LEU A 238 -7.10 -0.41 -21.57
N ALA A 239 -8.33 -0.60 -22.03
CA ALA A 239 -8.64 -0.70 -23.45
C ALA A 239 -8.41 0.66 -24.14
N THR A 240 -8.67 1.75 -23.41
CA THR A 240 -8.41 3.12 -23.84
C THR A 240 -7.60 3.89 -22.80
N TYR A 241 -6.85 4.89 -23.28
CA TYR A 241 -6.08 5.83 -22.48
C TYR A 241 -6.53 7.26 -22.78
N ARG A 242 -6.71 8.07 -21.76
CA ARG A 242 -6.98 9.50 -21.92
C ARG A 242 -5.64 10.24 -22.05
N VAL A 243 -5.47 10.93 -23.18
CA VAL A 243 -4.23 11.61 -23.56
C VAL A 243 -4.49 13.05 -24.01
N ILE A 244 -3.44 13.87 -23.96
CA ILE A 244 -3.38 15.20 -24.53
C ILE A 244 -2.57 15.22 -25.82
#